data_4620491fc4783c77462840ab60bdc30e
#
_entry.id   4620491fc4783c77462840ab60bdc30e
#
_cell.length_a   1.000
_cell.length_b   1.000
_cell.length_c   1.000
_cell.angle_alpha   90.00
_cell.angle_beta   90.00
_cell.angle_gamma   90.00
#
_symmetry.space_group_name_H-M   'P 1'
#
loop_
_entity.id
_entity.type
_entity.pdbx_description
1 polymer ?
#
loop_
_entity_poly.entity_id
_entity_poly.type
_entity_poly.pdbx_seq_one_letter_code
_entity_poly.pdbx_strand_id
1 'polypeptide(L)'
;MSAEINGYTPPVTDAAKTRVLVIDDEAPIRLLCRVNLEAEGIQVLEAADGTTGLDLAREEQPDVVLLDVMMPGLDGWSVAEEMLEDELTHGIPIIFLTARAEFRDRARGLDIGGVDYVTKPFNPLELAPLVRELLDRIDRGERDELRGEKLAELRSLIESE
;
A
#
# COMPACT_ATOMS: atom_id res chain seq x y z
N MET A 1 12.74 -29.81 -8.84
CA MET A 1 13.03 -30.10 -10.26
C MET A 1 13.58 -28.87 -10.93
N SER A 2 14.68 -29.01 -11.63
CA SER A 2 15.22 -27.88 -12.40
C SER A 2 14.26 -27.50 -13.54
N ALA A 3 13.99 -26.22 -13.69
CA ALA A 3 13.20 -25.72 -14.81
C ALA A 3 14.04 -25.50 -16.05
N GLU A 4 15.29 -25.83 -16.01
CA GLU A 4 16.18 -25.68 -17.15
C GLU A 4 15.93 -26.74 -18.20
N ILE A 5 15.75 -26.31 -19.43
CA ILE A 5 15.62 -27.15 -20.59
C ILE A 5 16.60 -26.61 -21.63
N ASN A 6 17.56 -27.43 -22.04
CA ASN A 6 18.59 -27.03 -23.02
C ASN A 6 19.36 -25.77 -22.59
N GLY A 7 19.66 -25.63 -21.30
CA GLY A 7 20.37 -24.48 -20.78
C GLY A 7 19.49 -23.23 -20.59
N TYR A 8 18.19 -23.33 -20.86
CA TYR A 8 17.27 -22.22 -20.66
C TYR A 8 16.76 -22.21 -19.23
N THR A 9 16.91 -21.08 -18.56
CA THR A 9 16.31 -20.85 -17.25
C THR A 9 15.12 -19.93 -17.46
N PRO A 10 13.89 -20.40 -17.16
CA PRO A 10 12.72 -19.55 -17.35
C PRO A 10 12.78 -18.33 -16.45
N PRO A 11 12.18 -17.20 -16.88
CA PRO A 11 12.14 -16.01 -16.05
C PRO A 11 11.40 -16.29 -14.74
N VAL A 12 11.70 -15.49 -13.73
CA VAL A 12 10.99 -15.54 -12.46
C VAL A 12 9.51 -15.42 -12.71
N THR A 13 8.72 -16.31 -12.12
CA THR A 13 7.26 -16.30 -12.30
C THR A 13 6.64 -15.08 -11.63
N ASP A 14 5.41 -14.72 -12.04
CA ASP A 14 4.67 -13.62 -11.43
C ASP A 14 4.49 -13.79 -9.92
N ALA A 15 4.46 -15.03 -9.44
CA ALA A 15 4.36 -15.33 -8.02
C ALA A 15 5.54 -14.79 -7.20
N ALA A 16 6.69 -14.54 -7.83
CA ALA A 16 7.88 -13.99 -7.17
C ALA A 16 7.93 -12.47 -7.23
N LYS A 17 7.02 -11.82 -7.95
CA LYS A 17 6.97 -10.36 -8.03
C LYS A 17 6.13 -9.79 -6.90
N THR A 18 6.58 -8.65 -6.38
CA THR A 18 5.77 -7.86 -5.47
C THR A 18 4.57 -7.31 -6.23
N ARG A 19 3.40 -7.40 -5.64
CA ARG A 19 2.14 -6.93 -6.24
C ARG A 19 1.53 -5.87 -5.35
N VAL A 20 1.18 -4.74 -5.95
CA VAL A 20 0.59 -3.59 -5.26
C VAL A 20 -0.78 -3.30 -5.86
N LEU A 21 -1.78 -3.15 -5.02
CA LEU A 21 -3.10 -2.69 -5.43
C LEU A 21 -3.21 -1.21 -5.09
N VAL A 22 -3.49 -0.39 -6.11
CA VAL A 22 -3.70 1.05 -5.95
C VAL A 22 -5.19 1.33 -6.04
N ILE A 23 -5.77 1.86 -4.97
CA ILE A 23 -7.18 2.24 -4.90
C ILE A 23 -7.24 3.75 -4.82
N ASP A 24 -7.61 4.41 -5.92
CA ASP A 24 -7.68 5.86 -6.02
C ASP A 24 -8.63 6.22 -7.15
N ASP A 25 -9.54 7.15 -6.91
CA ASP A 25 -10.52 7.55 -7.92
C ASP A 25 -9.93 8.42 -9.04
N GLU A 26 -8.73 8.97 -8.83
CA GLU A 26 -8.07 9.81 -9.82
C GLU A 26 -7.20 8.98 -10.75
N ALA A 27 -7.61 8.87 -12.02
CA ALA A 27 -6.86 8.11 -13.01
C ALA A 27 -5.40 8.58 -13.18
N PRO A 28 -5.10 9.89 -13.16
CA PRO A 28 -3.70 10.34 -13.24
C PRO A 28 -2.83 9.84 -12.09
N ILE A 29 -3.38 9.76 -10.90
CA ILE A 29 -2.64 9.24 -9.73
C ILE A 29 -2.38 7.75 -9.89
N ARG A 30 -3.38 6.97 -10.32
CA ARG A 30 -3.19 5.55 -10.58
C ARG A 30 -2.11 5.31 -11.63
N LEU A 31 -2.12 6.10 -12.72
CA LEU A 31 -1.11 6.00 -13.78
C LEU A 31 0.28 6.31 -13.24
N LEU A 32 0.39 7.37 -12.44
CA LEU A 32 1.66 7.78 -11.86
C LEU A 32 2.24 6.67 -10.98
N CYS A 33 1.41 6.06 -10.14
CA CYS A 33 1.82 4.93 -9.32
C CYS A 33 2.24 3.74 -10.17
N ARG A 34 1.44 3.39 -11.18
CA ARG A 34 1.72 2.26 -12.06
C ARG A 34 3.05 2.41 -12.77
N VAL A 35 3.27 3.54 -13.43
CA VAL A 35 4.50 3.77 -14.21
C VAL A 35 5.73 3.63 -13.33
N ASN A 36 5.71 4.24 -12.15
CA ASN A 36 6.87 4.26 -11.28
C ASN A 36 7.11 2.92 -10.58
N LEU A 37 6.06 2.23 -10.19
CA LEU A 37 6.19 0.91 -9.56
C LEU A 37 6.58 -0.16 -10.58
N GLU A 38 5.95 -0.15 -11.76
CA GLU A 38 6.28 -1.13 -12.79
C GLU A 38 7.69 -0.96 -13.33
N ALA A 39 8.20 0.27 -13.38
CA ALA A 39 9.59 0.52 -13.75
C ALA A 39 10.58 -0.18 -12.82
N GLU A 40 10.17 -0.45 -11.59
CA GLU A 40 11.00 -1.14 -10.59
C GLU A 40 10.65 -2.62 -10.44
N GLY A 41 9.90 -3.18 -11.39
CA GLY A 41 9.57 -4.60 -11.40
C GLY A 41 8.43 -5.00 -10.47
N ILE A 42 7.65 -4.04 -10.00
CA ILE A 42 6.50 -4.29 -9.13
C ILE A 42 5.25 -4.36 -10.01
N GLN A 43 4.44 -5.40 -9.82
CA GLN A 43 3.19 -5.54 -10.55
C GLN A 43 2.11 -4.69 -9.88
N VAL A 44 1.34 -3.95 -10.68
CA VAL A 44 0.31 -3.03 -10.17
C VAL A 44 -1.07 -3.46 -10.63
N LEU A 45 -1.98 -3.53 -9.66
CA LEU A 45 -3.41 -3.68 -9.87
C LEU A 45 -4.06 -2.35 -9.54
N GLU A 46 -5.13 -1.98 -10.23
CA GLU A 46 -5.80 -0.71 -10.02
C GLU A 46 -7.28 -0.87 -9.75
N ALA A 47 -7.80 -0.04 -8.86
CA ALA A 47 -9.23 0.11 -8.62
C ALA A 47 -9.55 1.60 -8.55
N ALA A 48 -10.65 2.01 -9.19
CA ALA A 48 -11.09 3.40 -9.23
C ALA A 48 -12.05 3.76 -8.10
N ASP A 49 -12.48 2.78 -7.30
CA ASP A 49 -13.40 2.99 -6.19
C ASP A 49 -13.18 1.94 -5.10
N GLY A 50 -13.76 2.20 -3.93
CA GLY A 50 -13.55 1.35 -2.77
C GLY A 50 -14.14 -0.05 -2.91
N THR A 51 -15.30 -0.19 -3.52
CA THR A 51 -15.96 -1.48 -3.69
C THR A 51 -15.15 -2.39 -4.61
N THR A 52 -14.72 -1.86 -5.75
CA THR A 52 -13.84 -2.59 -6.67
C THR A 52 -12.52 -2.95 -5.99
N GLY A 53 -11.98 -2.03 -5.22
CA GLY A 53 -10.73 -2.25 -4.47
C GLY A 53 -10.84 -3.39 -3.47
N LEU A 54 -11.92 -3.44 -2.72
CA LEU A 54 -12.18 -4.52 -1.77
C LEU A 54 -12.28 -5.87 -2.46
N ASP A 55 -13.00 -5.93 -3.58
CA ASP A 55 -13.14 -7.16 -4.35
C ASP A 55 -11.78 -7.64 -4.86
N LEU A 56 -10.98 -6.74 -5.43
CA LEU A 56 -9.63 -7.06 -5.91
C LEU A 56 -8.71 -7.51 -4.78
N ALA A 57 -8.78 -6.87 -3.63
CA ALA A 57 -7.97 -7.27 -2.49
C ALA A 57 -8.27 -8.71 -2.06
N ARG A 58 -9.54 -9.09 -2.04
CA ARG A 58 -9.97 -10.44 -1.71
C ARG A 58 -9.54 -11.47 -2.75
N GLU A 59 -9.76 -11.15 -4.02
CA GLU A 59 -9.50 -12.07 -5.12
C GLU A 59 -8.02 -12.23 -5.43
N GLU A 60 -7.30 -11.13 -5.46
CA GLU A 60 -5.92 -11.10 -5.94
C GLU A 60 -4.87 -11.18 -4.85
N GLN A 61 -5.23 -10.93 -3.60
CA GLN A 61 -4.31 -11.01 -2.46
C GLN A 61 -2.99 -10.28 -2.71
N PRO A 62 -3.03 -8.95 -2.95
CA PRO A 62 -1.81 -8.19 -3.18
C PRO A 62 -0.93 -8.15 -1.92
N ASP A 63 0.34 -7.84 -2.12
CA ASP A 63 1.29 -7.74 -1.01
C ASP A 63 1.10 -6.46 -0.19
N VAL A 64 0.63 -5.40 -0.83
CA VAL A 64 0.35 -4.12 -0.16
C VAL A 64 -0.74 -3.37 -0.93
N VAL A 65 -1.51 -2.56 -0.21
CA VAL A 65 -2.54 -1.70 -0.79
C VAL A 65 -2.15 -0.24 -0.56
N LEU A 66 -2.12 0.55 -1.64
CA LEU A 66 -2.04 2.01 -1.57
C LEU A 66 -3.47 2.50 -1.67
N LEU A 67 -3.96 3.17 -0.65
CA LEU A 67 -5.38 3.48 -0.51
C LEU A 67 -5.61 4.98 -0.32
N ASP A 68 -6.28 5.59 -1.31
CA ASP A 68 -6.70 6.98 -1.21
C ASP A 68 -7.78 7.14 -0.14
N VAL A 69 -7.61 8.13 0.70
CA VAL A 69 -8.55 8.43 1.78
C VAL A 69 -9.81 9.12 1.27
N MET A 70 -9.63 10.05 0.32
CA MET A 70 -10.72 10.92 -0.14
C MET A 70 -11.30 10.42 -1.46
N MET A 71 -12.27 9.51 -1.37
CA MET A 71 -12.97 8.99 -2.54
C MET A 71 -14.48 9.18 -2.38
N PRO A 72 -15.20 9.44 -3.47
CA PRO A 72 -16.66 9.48 -3.41
C PRO A 72 -17.22 8.07 -3.14
N GLY A 73 -18.38 8.02 -2.50
CA GLY A 73 -19.00 6.75 -2.12
C GLY A 73 -18.30 6.15 -0.90
N LEU A 74 -17.77 4.95 -1.05
CA LEU A 74 -17.04 4.28 0.04
C LEU A 74 -15.64 4.89 0.13
N ASP A 75 -15.39 5.68 1.18
CA ASP A 75 -14.11 6.34 1.38
C ASP A 75 -12.99 5.38 1.83
N GLY A 76 -11.76 5.88 1.85
CA GLY A 76 -10.61 5.04 2.19
C GLY A 76 -10.62 4.54 3.63
N TRP A 77 -11.16 5.30 4.56
CA TRP A 77 -11.27 4.85 5.95
C TRP A 77 -12.17 3.64 6.07
N SER A 78 -13.32 3.69 5.39
CA SER A 78 -14.27 2.59 5.38
C SER A 78 -13.71 1.35 4.70
N VAL A 79 -12.98 1.54 3.59
CA VAL A 79 -12.30 0.43 2.90
C VAL A 79 -11.30 -0.24 3.85
N ALA A 80 -10.50 0.54 4.54
CA ALA A 80 -9.50 0.01 5.47
C ALA A 80 -10.15 -0.77 6.61
N GLU A 81 -11.23 -0.24 7.18
CA GLU A 81 -11.96 -0.92 8.25
C GLU A 81 -12.51 -2.26 7.78
N GLU A 82 -13.11 -2.31 6.60
CA GLU A 82 -13.63 -3.56 6.04
C GLU A 82 -12.52 -4.56 5.74
N MET A 83 -11.38 -4.09 5.22
CA MET A 83 -10.23 -4.96 4.98
C MET A 83 -9.72 -5.58 6.28
N LEU A 84 -9.67 -4.83 7.35
CA LEU A 84 -9.14 -5.29 8.63
C LEU A 84 -10.10 -6.26 9.35
N GLU A 85 -11.38 -6.19 9.05
CA GLU A 85 -12.39 -7.11 9.60
C GLU A 85 -12.54 -8.40 8.79
N ASP A 86 -12.05 -8.42 7.55
CA ASP A 86 -12.19 -9.56 6.64
C ASP A 86 -11.00 -10.51 6.79
N GLU A 87 -11.28 -11.77 7.03
CA GLU A 87 -10.25 -12.82 7.18
C GLU A 87 -9.35 -12.94 5.96
N LEU A 88 -9.85 -12.60 4.78
CA LEU A 88 -9.08 -12.69 3.54
C LEU A 88 -8.10 -11.55 3.36
N THR A 89 -8.35 -10.40 3.98
CA THR A 89 -7.58 -9.17 3.71
C THR A 89 -6.94 -8.55 4.95
N HIS A 90 -7.28 -8.99 6.15
CA HIS A 90 -6.81 -8.33 7.38
C HIS A 90 -5.30 -8.28 7.53
N GLY A 91 -4.58 -9.20 6.91
CA GLY A 91 -3.12 -9.24 6.97
C GLY A 91 -2.41 -8.39 5.92
N ILE A 92 -3.14 -7.86 4.94
CA ILE A 92 -2.54 -7.07 3.88
C ILE A 92 -2.20 -5.67 4.42
N PRO A 93 -0.93 -5.25 4.35
CA PRO A 93 -0.55 -3.91 4.84
C PRO A 93 -1.14 -2.81 3.98
N ILE A 94 -1.57 -1.74 4.62
CA ILE A 94 -2.20 -0.59 3.97
C ILE A 94 -1.33 0.64 4.15
N ILE A 95 -1.02 1.31 3.03
CA ILE A 95 -0.36 2.61 3.02
C ILE A 95 -1.41 3.61 2.55
N PHE A 96 -1.75 4.58 3.39
CA PHE A 96 -2.76 5.58 3.04
C PHE A 96 -2.16 6.67 2.14
N LEU A 97 -2.91 7.04 1.09
CA LEU A 97 -2.61 8.21 0.27
C LEU A 97 -3.55 9.32 0.73
N THR A 98 -3.01 10.39 1.25
CA THR A 98 -3.82 11.48 1.78
C THR A 98 -3.44 12.81 1.13
N ALA A 99 -4.45 13.60 0.73
CA ALA A 99 -4.24 14.94 0.19
C ALA A 99 -3.94 15.95 1.30
N ARG A 100 -4.12 15.56 2.55
CA ARG A 100 -3.93 16.45 3.69
C ARG A 100 -2.69 16.07 4.49
N ALA A 101 -1.86 17.06 4.76
CA ALA A 101 -0.70 16.90 5.62
C ALA A 101 -1.06 17.06 7.10
N GLU A 102 -2.35 16.99 7.46
CA GLU A 102 -2.80 17.14 8.84
C GLU A 102 -2.43 15.93 9.68
N PHE A 103 -1.88 16.17 10.84
CA PHE A 103 -1.45 15.13 11.75
C PHE A 103 -2.61 14.22 12.18
N ARG A 104 -3.79 14.79 12.33
CA ARG A 104 -5.00 14.05 12.73
C ARG A 104 -5.36 12.96 11.71
N ASP A 105 -5.30 13.27 10.42
CA ASP A 105 -5.62 12.31 9.36
C ASP A 105 -4.56 11.20 9.30
N ARG A 106 -3.29 11.55 9.46
CA ARG A 106 -2.21 10.57 9.50
C ARG A 106 -2.35 9.64 10.69
N ALA A 107 -2.61 10.20 11.87
CA ALA A 107 -2.81 9.43 13.08
C ALA A 107 -4.01 8.49 12.96
N ARG A 108 -5.10 8.95 12.36
CA ARG A 108 -6.29 8.13 12.13
C ARG A 108 -5.97 6.89 11.29
N GLY A 109 -5.20 7.07 10.20
CA GLY A 109 -4.79 5.96 9.35
C GLY A 109 -4.00 4.91 10.11
N LEU A 110 -3.05 5.34 10.92
CA LEU A 110 -2.23 4.44 11.71
C LEU A 110 -3.04 3.77 12.83
N ASP A 111 -3.97 4.50 13.44
CA ASP A 111 -4.85 3.96 14.48
C ASP A 111 -5.79 2.88 13.94
N ILE A 112 -6.30 3.05 12.72
CA ILE A 112 -7.13 2.04 12.06
C ILE A 112 -6.33 0.76 11.80
N GLY A 113 -5.03 0.87 11.59
CA GLY A 113 -4.17 -0.29 11.34
C GLY A 113 -3.28 -0.18 10.13
N GLY A 114 -3.26 0.98 9.49
CA GLY A 114 -2.32 1.24 8.41
C GLY A 114 -0.88 1.20 8.91
N VAL A 115 0.04 0.88 8.03
CA VAL A 115 1.46 0.80 8.39
C VAL A 115 2.24 2.05 8.02
N ASP A 116 1.72 2.85 7.10
CA ASP A 116 2.35 4.12 6.72
C ASP A 116 1.34 5.00 5.99
N TYR A 117 1.76 6.17 5.63
CA TYR A 117 0.98 7.14 4.86
C TYR A 117 1.90 7.89 3.89
N VAL A 118 1.33 8.35 2.78
CA VAL A 118 2.00 9.19 1.79
C VAL A 118 1.11 10.39 1.53
N THR A 119 1.67 11.58 1.62
CA THR A 119 0.93 12.82 1.44
C THR A 119 0.98 13.26 -0.02
N LYS A 120 -0.17 13.54 -0.61
CA LYS A 120 -0.27 14.12 -1.95
C LYS A 120 -0.02 15.63 -1.89
N PRO A 121 0.72 16.20 -2.82
CA PRO A 121 1.47 15.54 -3.88
C PRO A 121 2.71 14.83 -3.34
N PHE A 122 3.06 13.71 -3.94
CA PHE A 122 4.21 12.92 -3.52
C PHE A 122 5.22 12.78 -4.67
N ASN A 123 6.46 12.44 -4.32
CA ASN A 123 7.47 12.12 -5.31
C ASN A 123 7.29 10.66 -5.74
N PRO A 124 6.86 10.39 -7.00
CA PRO A 124 6.60 9.01 -7.43
C PRO A 124 7.82 8.09 -7.36
N LEU A 125 9.02 8.66 -7.45
CA LEU A 125 10.27 7.89 -7.38
C LEU A 125 10.50 7.26 -5.99
N GLU A 126 9.80 7.76 -4.98
CA GLU A 126 9.93 7.26 -3.61
C GLU A 126 8.99 6.08 -3.32
N LEU A 127 8.01 5.81 -4.19
CA LEU A 127 7.01 4.77 -3.94
C LEU A 127 7.60 3.36 -3.88
N ALA A 128 8.38 2.98 -4.88
CA ALA A 128 8.94 1.64 -4.91
C ALA A 128 9.89 1.36 -3.74
N PRO A 129 10.83 2.26 -3.41
CA PRO A 129 11.66 2.08 -2.21
C PRO A 129 10.84 1.97 -0.94
N LEU A 130 9.81 2.78 -0.80
CA LEU A 130 8.92 2.75 0.37
C LEU A 130 8.24 1.38 0.50
N VAL A 131 7.64 0.91 -0.58
CA VAL A 131 6.95 -0.39 -0.59
C VAL A 131 7.91 -1.52 -0.22
N ARG A 132 9.10 -1.54 -0.82
CA ARG A 132 10.09 -2.59 -0.56
C ARG A 132 10.59 -2.57 0.88
N GLU A 133 10.90 -1.41 1.40
CA GLU A 133 11.35 -1.27 2.78
C GLU A 133 10.29 -1.75 3.77
N LEU A 134 9.03 -1.34 3.55
CA LEU A 134 7.94 -1.75 4.41
C LEU A 134 7.73 -3.25 4.39
N LEU A 135 7.74 -3.86 3.21
CA LEU A 135 7.57 -5.31 3.09
C LEU A 135 8.72 -6.08 3.72
N ASP A 136 9.95 -5.60 3.57
CA ASP A 136 11.11 -6.21 4.21
C ASP A 136 10.98 -6.17 5.73
N ARG A 137 10.57 -5.06 6.29
CA ARG A 137 10.39 -4.91 7.73
C ARG A 137 9.25 -5.80 8.24
N ILE A 138 8.17 -5.88 7.49
CA ILE A 138 7.04 -6.76 7.85
C ILE A 138 7.48 -8.23 7.82
N ASP A 139 8.25 -8.63 6.81
CA ASP A 139 8.79 -9.98 6.71
C ASP A 139 9.70 -10.33 7.89
N ARG A 140 10.37 -9.33 8.48
CA ARG A 140 11.18 -9.51 9.67
C ARG A 140 10.38 -9.46 10.97
N GLY A 141 9.04 -9.35 10.88
CA GLY A 141 8.18 -9.29 12.05
C GLY A 141 8.13 -7.93 12.74
N GLU A 142 8.47 -6.86 12.03
CA GLU A 142 8.56 -5.50 12.59
C GLU A 142 7.33 -4.63 12.33
N ARG A 143 6.19 -5.22 12.01
CA ARG A 143 4.98 -4.45 11.66
C ARG A 143 4.51 -3.52 12.79
N ASP A 144 4.48 -4.02 14.01
CA ASP A 144 4.05 -3.22 15.16
C ASP A 144 5.05 -2.13 15.47
N GLU A 145 6.35 -2.42 15.30
CA GLU A 145 7.41 -1.44 15.48
C GLU A 145 7.29 -0.30 14.46
N LEU A 146 6.98 -0.61 13.20
CA LEU A 146 6.74 0.39 12.15
C LEU A 146 5.66 1.38 12.57
N ARG A 147 4.49 0.85 12.98
CA ARG A 147 3.39 1.70 13.43
C ARG A 147 3.79 2.57 14.61
N GLY A 148 4.48 1.98 15.57
CA GLY A 148 4.94 2.70 16.75
C GLY A 148 5.89 3.85 16.40
N GLU A 149 6.82 3.61 15.47
CA GLU A 149 7.76 4.63 15.00
C GLU A 149 7.03 5.79 14.31
N LYS A 150 6.05 5.48 13.45
CA LYS A 150 5.29 6.51 12.74
C LYS A 150 4.42 7.33 13.69
N LEU A 151 3.80 6.67 14.66
CA LEU A 151 3.02 7.36 15.68
C LEU A 151 3.90 8.27 16.55
N ALA A 152 5.10 7.81 16.88
CA ALA A 152 6.07 8.61 17.64
C ALA A 152 6.53 9.85 16.84
N GLU A 153 6.78 9.70 15.54
CA GLU A 153 7.13 10.81 14.66
C GLU A 153 6.02 11.86 14.65
N LEU A 154 4.76 11.43 14.49
CA LEU A 154 3.62 12.34 14.48
C LEU A 154 3.48 13.07 15.81
N ARG A 155 3.64 12.36 16.91
CA ARG A 155 3.54 12.96 18.24
C ARG A 155 4.61 14.01 18.45
N SER A 156 5.84 13.72 18.01
CA SER A 156 6.95 14.66 18.08
C SER A 156 6.68 15.94 17.28
N LEU A 157 6.10 15.78 16.07
CA LEU A 157 5.76 16.92 15.22
C LEU A 157 4.66 17.78 15.84
N ILE A 158 3.66 17.17 16.48
CA ILE A 158 2.60 17.90 17.18
C ILE A 158 3.17 18.69 18.35
N GLU A 159 4.06 18.08 19.12
CA GLU A 159 4.66 18.73 20.29
C GLU A 159 5.60 19.88 19.93
N SER A 160 6.18 19.87 18.73
CA SER A 160 7.12 20.90 18.29
C SER A 160 6.43 22.16 17.75
N GLU A 161 5.11 22.14 17.61
CA GLU A 161 4.34 23.34 17.15
C GLU A 161 4.02 24.31 18.30
#